data_29247ea0c3e7ee606a9f8cca9f452ab8
#
_entry.id   29247ea0c3e7ee606a9f8cca9f452ab8
#
_cell.length_a   1.000
_cell.length_b   1.000
_cell.length_c   1.000
_cell.angle_alpha   90.00
_cell.angle_beta   90.00
_cell.angle_gamma   90.00
#
_symmetry.space_group_name_H-M   'P 1'
#
loop_
_entity.id
_entity.type
_entity.pdbx_description
1 polymer ?
#
loop_
_entity_poly.entity_id
_entity_poly.type
_entity_poly.pdbx_seq_one_letter_code
_entity_poly.pdbx_strand_id
1 'polypeptide(L)'
;MIKVSNVSKEYQAFKLNNININLPKGYIMGLVGRNGAGKTTLLRILAGMEKADIGSVSINGFDITENEENVKKAKDNIGFVFLDNLFIDEVSLIKNGQVYGKYYTRFNKNILVKYCEEFDLDIKRKYKKLSKGEKLKFQLAFALAHQPKLLILDEPAANFDRDFRKKFIKTLTEFVADGEKSVIIATHLTEDLDRIADYVTFMDCGKIEMSMDRETLMESFKLISGDTDKCNLISKELVIYREEGKYGSKLLIDLRNENIKKYTISSELTVEVPSIEDIMYYMTKGKETKEEKKEDNRYV
;
A
#
# COMPACT_ATOMS: atom_id res chain seq x y z
N MET A 1 2.22 11.16 -10.78
CA MET A 1 1.63 9.88 -11.27
C MET A 1 0.19 9.71 -10.82
N ILE A 2 -0.09 9.70 -9.53
CA ILE A 2 -1.44 9.61 -8.95
C ILE A 2 -1.72 10.89 -8.18
N LYS A 3 -2.90 11.50 -8.39
CA LYS A 3 -3.40 12.59 -7.57
C LYS A 3 -4.86 12.30 -7.23
N VAL A 4 -5.16 12.16 -5.95
CA VAL A 4 -6.49 11.96 -5.38
C VAL A 4 -6.83 13.17 -4.55
N SER A 5 -7.99 13.78 -4.80
CA SER A 5 -8.42 15.00 -4.12
C SER A 5 -9.83 14.85 -3.58
N ASN A 6 -9.97 14.87 -2.26
CA ASN A 6 -11.23 14.82 -1.50
C ASN A 6 -12.16 13.65 -1.89
N VAL A 7 -11.58 12.50 -2.26
CA VAL A 7 -12.36 11.34 -2.70
C VAL A 7 -13.11 10.72 -1.54
N SER A 8 -14.42 10.54 -1.76
CA SER A 8 -15.29 9.81 -0.84
C SER A 8 -16.10 8.77 -1.60
N LYS A 9 -16.39 7.64 -0.93
CA LYS A 9 -17.21 6.55 -1.44
C LYS A 9 -18.01 5.94 -0.30
N GLU A 10 -19.32 5.83 -0.44
CA GLU A 10 -20.20 5.33 0.61
C GLU A 10 -20.81 3.99 0.24
N TYR A 11 -20.79 3.06 1.17
CA TYR A 11 -21.45 1.76 1.15
C TYR A 11 -22.33 1.63 2.39
N GLN A 12 -23.22 0.66 2.44
CA GLN A 12 -24.13 0.47 3.59
C GLN A 12 -23.40 0.35 4.94
N ALA A 13 -22.25 -0.32 4.98
CA ALA A 13 -21.51 -0.63 6.20
C ALA A 13 -20.11 0.00 6.26
N PHE A 14 -19.71 0.77 5.24
CA PHE A 14 -18.35 1.30 5.13
C PHE A 14 -18.33 2.59 4.30
N LYS A 15 -17.41 3.50 4.66
CA LYS A 15 -17.21 4.75 3.93
C LYS A 15 -15.73 5.08 3.79
N LEU A 16 -15.29 5.32 2.54
CA LEU A 16 -14.09 6.11 2.30
C LEU A 16 -14.43 7.58 2.50
N ASN A 17 -13.65 8.30 3.29
CA ASN A 17 -13.98 9.67 3.68
C ASN A 17 -12.81 10.62 3.45
N ASN A 18 -12.99 11.54 2.50
CA ASN A 18 -12.06 12.64 2.22
C ASN A 18 -10.61 12.17 1.97
N ILE A 19 -10.44 11.20 1.08
CA ILE A 19 -9.13 10.64 0.73
C ILE A 19 -8.35 11.64 -0.11
N ASN A 20 -7.13 11.93 0.33
CA ASN A 20 -6.17 12.78 -0.37
C ASN A 20 -4.83 12.05 -0.46
N ILE A 21 -4.34 11.79 -1.68
CA ILE A 21 -3.08 11.10 -1.95
C ILE A 21 -2.38 11.77 -3.14
N ASN A 22 -1.08 11.90 -3.04
CA ASN A 22 -0.23 12.33 -4.14
C ASN A 22 0.97 11.39 -4.26
N LEU A 23 1.09 10.70 -5.39
CA LEU A 23 2.26 9.89 -5.73
C LEU A 23 2.93 10.48 -6.98
N PRO A 24 4.12 11.06 -6.86
CA PRO A 24 4.90 11.50 -8.02
C PRO A 24 5.30 10.32 -8.91
N LYS A 25 5.82 10.59 -10.10
CA LYS A 25 6.43 9.57 -10.97
C LYS A 25 7.76 9.10 -10.37
N GLY A 26 8.14 7.87 -10.67
CA GLY A 26 9.43 7.30 -10.29
C GLY A 26 9.45 6.63 -8.91
N TYR A 27 8.31 6.58 -8.20
CA TYR A 27 8.29 6.16 -6.81
C TYR A 27 7.35 4.97 -6.55
N ILE A 28 7.67 4.23 -5.50
CA ILE A 28 6.86 3.14 -4.95
C ILE A 28 6.16 3.64 -3.68
N MET A 29 4.82 3.54 -3.65
CA MET A 29 4.02 3.86 -2.47
C MET A 29 3.48 2.59 -1.82
N GLY A 30 3.78 2.40 -0.54
CA GLY A 30 3.12 1.44 0.32
C GLY A 30 1.82 2.01 0.88
N LEU A 31 0.69 1.33 0.63
CA LEU A 31 -0.60 1.62 1.25
C LEU A 31 -0.83 0.59 2.36
N VAL A 32 -0.62 1.00 3.59
CA VAL A 32 -0.68 0.11 4.76
C VAL A 32 -1.91 0.40 5.62
N GLY A 33 -2.35 -0.60 6.38
CA GLY A 33 -3.51 -0.49 7.27
C GLY A 33 -4.15 -1.85 7.54
N ARG A 34 -5.03 -1.89 8.53
CA ARG A 34 -5.76 -3.10 8.94
C ARG A 34 -6.65 -3.64 7.82
N ASN A 35 -7.06 -4.91 7.96
CA ASN A 35 -8.11 -5.47 7.12
C ASN A 35 -9.41 -4.67 7.32
N GLY A 36 -10.10 -4.35 6.22
CA GLY A 36 -11.30 -3.50 6.27
C GLY A 36 -11.02 -1.99 6.32
N ALA A 37 -9.76 -1.53 6.34
CA ALA A 37 -9.45 -0.10 6.33
C ALA A 37 -9.87 0.64 5.05
N GLY A 38 -10.17 -0.11 3.96
CA GLY A 38 -10.61 0.45 2.68
C GLY A 38 -9.54 0.46 1.57
N LYS A 39 -8.39 -0.18 1.81
CA LYS A 39 -7.28 -0.23 0.82
C LYS A 39 -7.74 -0.75 -0.54
N THR A 40 -8.36 -1.93 -0.59
CA THR A 40 -8.87 -2.54 -1.82
C THR A 40 -9.88 -1.65 -2.54
N THR A 41 -10.80 -1.01 -1.79
CA THR A 41 -11.78 -0.07 -2.37
C THR A 41 -11.09 1.11 -3.02
N LEU A 42 -10.11 1.70 -2.33
CA LEU A 42 -9.33 2.80 -2.89
C LEU A 42 -8.56 2.37 -4.14
N LEU A 43 -7.88 1.20 -4.11
CA LEU A 43 -7.18 0.68 -5.28
C LEU A 43 -8.11 0.40 -6.46
N ARG A 44 -9.35 -0.08 -6.24
CA ARG A 44 -10.35 -0.27 -7.29
C ARG A 44 -10.81 1.04 -7.91
N ILE A 45 -10.94 2.10 -7.09
CA ILE A 45 -11.23 3.45 -7.60
C ILE A 45 -10.06 3.94 -8.47
N LEU A 46 -8.80 3.79 -8.01
CA LEU A 46 -7.61 4.16 -8.78
C LEU A 46 -7.48 3.37 -10.08
N ALA A 47 -7.86 2.09 -10.08
CA ALA A 47 -7.89 1.26 -11.29
C ALA A 47 -9.07 1.58 -12.23
N GLY A 48 -9.94 2.52 -11.86
CA GLY A 48 -11.16 2.85 -12.62
C GLY A 48 -12.17 1.70 -12.68
N MET A 49 -12.12 0.76 -11.72
CA MET A 49 -13.07 -0.34 -11.60
C MET A 49 -14.31 0.08 -10.81
N GLU A 50 -14.17 1.07 -9.93
CA GLU A 50 -15.24 1.66 -9.15
C GLU A 50 -15.21 3.18 -9.30
N LYS A 51 -16.38 3.82 -9.22
CA LYS A 51 -16.50 5.29 -9.27
C LYS A 51 -16.51 5.85 -7.86
N ALA A 52 -15.78 6.94 -7.63
CA ALA A 52 -15.94 7.76 -6.44
C ALA A 52 -17.32 8.46 -6.48
N ASP A 53 -17.90 8.72 -5.30
CA ASP A 53 -19.15 9.48 -5.20
C ASP A 53 -18.87 10.99 -5.15
N ILE A 54 -17.70 11.37 -4.59
CA ILE A 54 -17.27 12.77 -4.46
C ILE A 54 -15.75 12.81 -4.70
N GLY A 55 -15.25 13.97 -5.16
CA GLY A 55 -13.84 14.23 -5.37
C GLY A 55 -13.35 13.90 -6.76
N SER A 56 -12.04 13.98 -6.97
CA SER A 56 -11.42 13.71 -8.26
C SER A 56 -10.20 12.82 -8.13
N VAL A 57 -9.95 12.03 -9.19
CA VAL A 57 -8.82 11.11 -9.31
C VAL A 57 -8.14 11.33 -10.66
N SER A 58 -6.89 11.74 -10.63
CA SER A 58 -6.08 11.86 -11.83
C SER A 58 -4.97 10.80 -11.84
N ILE A 59 -4.88 10.03 -12.92
CA ILE A 59 -3.87 9.01 -13.15
C ILE A 59 -3.08 9.36 -14.41
N ASN A 60 -1.78 9.57 -14.25
CA ASN A 60 -0.89 9.94 -15.35
C ASN A 60 -1.40 11.15 -16.16
N GLY A 61 -2.06 12.11 -15.49
CA GLY A 61 -2.62 13.31 -16.10
C GLY A 61 -4.04 13.18 -16.64
N PHE A 62 -4.65 11.99 -16.62
CA PHE A 62 -6.04 11.77 -17.00
C PHE A 62 -6.94 11.79 -15.76
N ASP A 63 -7.91 12.72 -15.71
CA ASP A 63 -8.94 12.70 -14.67
C ASP A 63 -9.98 11.60 -15.00
N ILE A 64 -9.94 10.52 -14.21
CA ILE A 64 -10.82 9.35 -14.40
C ILE A 64 -12.22 9.54 -13.81
N THR A 65 -12.47 10.65 -13.14
CA THR A 65 -13.79 11.00 -12.61
C THR A 65 -14.60 11.84 -13.59
N GLU A 66 -13.95 12.43 -14.60
CA GLU A 66 -14.57 13.34 -15.55
C GLU A 66 -15.41 12.60 -16.62
N ASN A 67 -14.80 11.62 -17.31
CA ASN A 67 -15.44 10.90 -18.41
C ASN A 67 -14.83 9.52 -18.67
N GLU A 68 -15.58 8.69 -19.43
CA GLU A 68 -15.16 7.31 -19.74
C GLU A 68 -13.95 7.24 -20.69
N GLU A 69 -13.71 8.24 -21.52
CA GLU A 69 -12.54 8.30 -22.40
C GLU A 69 -11.26 8.42 -21.59
N ASN A 70 -11.25 9.26 -20.57
CA ASN A 70 -10.13 9.39 -19.64
C ASN A 70 -9.90 8.10 -18.85
N VAL A 71 -10.98 7.44 -18.41
CA VAL A 71 -10.89 6.11 -17.76
C VAL A 71 -10.21 5.11 -18.68
N LYS A 72 -10.58 5.05 -19.96
CA LYS A 72 -10.00 4.15 -20.95
C LYS A 72 -8.51 4.46 -21.18
N LYS A 73 -8.14 5.73 -21.33
CA LYS A 73 -6.74 6.18 -21.49
C LYS A 73 -5.90 5.86 -20.26
N ALA A 74 -6.45 6.06 -19.06
CA ALA A 74 -5.77 5.72 -17.81
C ALA A 74 -5.55 4.20 -17.71
N LYS A 75 -6.60 3.39 -17.97
CA LYS A 75 -6.51 1.92 -17.90
C LYS A 75 -5.46 1.33 -18.84
N ASP A 76 -5.24 1.91 -20.02
CA ASP A 76 -4.18 1.49 -20.95
C ASP A 76 -2.77 1.69 -20.37
N ASN A 77 -2.66 2.54 -19.34
CA ASN A 77 -1.42 2.84 -18.63
C ASN A 77 -1.32 2.20 -17.25
N ILE A 78 -2.32 1.43 -16.83
CA ILE A 78 -2.36 0.79 -15.51
C ILE A 78 -2.24 -0.73 -15.67
N GLY A 79 -1.24 -1.31 -15.01
CA GLY A 79 -1.18 -2.73 -14.73
C GLY A 79 -1.72 -2.99 -13.31
N PHE A 80 -2.59 -3.97 -13.14
CA PHE A 80 -3.14 -4.26 -11.82
C PHE A 80 -3.05 -5.75 -11.48
N VAL A 81 -2.87 -6.03 -10.19
CA VAL A 81 -2.87 -7.37 -9.60
C VAL A 81 -3.80 -7.35 -8.39
N PHE A 82 -4.86 -8.13 -8.45
CA PHE A 82 -5.85 -8.28 -7.39
C PHE A 82 -6.09 -9.76 -7.07
N LEU A 83 -6.61 -10.06 -5.89
CA LEU A 83 -6.95 -11.43 -5.52
C LEU A 83 -8.12 -12.02 -6.34
N ASP A 84 -8.83 -11.19 -7.07
CA ASP A 84 -9.97 -11.60 -7.91
C ASP A 84 -9.54 -12.47 -9.10
N ASN A 85 -10.46 -13.31 -9.57
CA ASN A 85 -10.26 -14.10 -10.78
C ASN A 85 -10.51 -13.22 -12.02
N LEU A 86 -9.43 -12.74 -12.62
CA LEU A 86 -9.47 -11.78 -13.74
C LEU A 86 -9.41 -12.45 -15.13
N PHE A 87 -9.14 -13.76 -15.20
CA PHE A 87 -8.87 -14.46 -16.45
C PHE A 87 -9.81 -15.65 -16.65
N ILE A 88 -9.91 -16.12 -17.91
CA ILE A 88 -10.74 -17.26 -18.27
C ILE A 88 -10.11 -18.54 -17.78
N ASP A 89 -10.80 -19.27 -16.91
CA ASP A 89 -10.34 -20.48 -16.27
C ASP A 89 -10.01 -21.62 -17.23
N GLU A 90 -10.80 -21.81 -18.29
CA GLU A 90 -10.74 -22.95 -19.18
C GLU A 90 -9.69 -22.85 -20.28
N VAL A 91 -9.05 -21.69 -20.45
CA VAL A 91 -8.03 -21.50 -21.48
C VAL A 91 -6.63 -21.38 -20.90
N SER A 92 -5.64 -21.59 -21.75
CA SER A 92 -4.22 -21.48 -21.36
C SER A 92 -3.82 -20.04 -21.05
N LEU A 93 -2.67 -19.86 -20.36
CA LEU A 93 -2.13 -18.55 -20.04
C LEU A 93 -1.85 -17.73 -21.31
N ILE A 94 -1.24 -18.35 -22.32
CA ILE A 94 -0.97 -17.66 -23.61
C ILE A 94 -2.28 -17.22 -24.29
N LYS A 95 -3.34 -18.03 -24.21
CA LYS A 95 -4.64 -17.71 -24.82
C LYS A 95 -5.31 -16.56 -24.05
N ASN A 96 -5.25 -16.58 -22.72
CA ASN A 96 -5.68 -15.46 -21.87
C ASN A 96 -4.95 -14.16 -22.28
N GLY A 97 -3.62 -14.22 -22.41
CA GLY A 97 -2.82 -13.09 -22.87
C GLY A 97 -3.26 -12.55 -24.22
N GLN A 98 -3.57 -13.43 -25.19
CA GLN A 98 -4.06 -13.03 -26.50
C GLN A 98 -5.46 -12.41 -26.48
N VAL A 99 -6.37 -12.91 -25.63
CA VAL A 99 -7.73 -12.39 -25.51
C VAL A 99 -7.74 -11.00 -24.85
N TYR A 100 -7.12 -10.90 -23.69
CA TYR A 100 -7.12 -9.65 -22.91
C TYR A 100 -6.12 -8.61 -23.42
N GLY A 101 -5.00 -9.05 -24.00
CA GLY A 101 -4.01 -8.15 -24.58
C GLY A 101 -4.52 -7.25 -25.70
N LYS A 102 -5.60 -7.62 -26.37
CA LYS A 102 -6.24 -6.80 -27.43
C LYS A 102 -6.81 -5.47 -26.89
N TYR A 103 -7.05 -5.37 -25.60
CA TYR A 103 -7.59 -4.16 -24.96
C TYR A 103 -6.50 -3.16 -24.58
N TYR A 104 -5.21 -3.51 -24.75
CA TYR A 104 -4.07 -2.67 -24.39
C TYR A 104 -3.22 -2.36 -25.62
N THR A 105 -2.98 -1.07 -25.87
CA THR A 105 -2.30 -0.60 -27.08
C THR A 105 -0.86 -1.07 -27.18
N ARG A 106 -0.19 -1.26 -26.03
CA ARG A 106 1.23 -1.66 -25.94
C ARG A 106 1.45 -3.11 -25.53
N PHE A 107 0.39 -3.93 -25.53
CA PHE A 107 0.55 -5.34 -25.19
C PHE A 107 1.52 -6.04 -26.13
N ASN A 108 2.48 -6.75 -25.54
CA ASN A 108 3.48 -7.52 -26.29
C ASN A 108 3.49 -8.98 -25.80
N LYS A 109 3.10 -9.89 -26.69
CA LYS A 109 3.05 -11.33 -26.42
C LYS A 109 4.44 -11.88 -26.01
N ASN A 110 5.53 -11.41 -26.64
CA ASN A 110 6.86 -11.91 -26.32
C ASN A 110 7.30 -11.50 -24.90
N ILE A 111 6.90 -10.31 -24.46
CA ILE A 111 7.13 -9.86 -23.08
C ILE A 111 6.34 -10.74 -22.10
N LEU A 112 5.08 -11.10 -22.42
CA LEU A 112 4.31 -12.03 -21.61
C LEU A 112 4.99 -13.40 -21.48
N VAL A 113 5.48 -13.95 -22.62
CA VAL A 113 6.21 -15.24 -22.62
C VAL A 113 7.44 -15.12 -21.72
N LYS A 114 8.25 -14.07 -21.91
CA LYS A 114 9.45 -13.82 -21.11
C LYS A 114 9.14 -13.80 -19.60
N TYR A 115 8.15 -13.01 -19.15
CA TYR A 115 7.80 -12.96 -17.72
C TYR A 115 7.19 -14.27 -17.22
N CYS A 116 6.42 -15.01 -18.03
CA CYS A 116 5.97 -16.33 -17.63
C CYS A 116 7.13 -17.30 -17.39
N GLU A 117 8.15 -17.28 -18.26
CA GLU A 117 9.37 -18.07 -18.07
C GLU A 117 10.16 -17.63 -16.83
N GLU A 118 10.37 -16.33 -16.64
CA GLU A 118 11.02 -15.78 -15.45
C GLU A 118 10.30 -16.11 -14.14
N PHE A 119 8.98 -16.26 -14.17
CA PHE A 119 8.13 -16.53 -13.01
C PHE A 119 7.82 -18.02 -12.82
N ASP A 120 8.49 -18.87 -13.60
CA ASP A 120 8.35 -20.33 -13.57
C ASP A 120 6.90 -20.81 -13.87
N LEU A 121 6.24 -20.16 -14.84
CA LEU A 121 4.88 -20.48 -15.29
C LEU A 121 4.89 -21.15 -16.66
N ASP A 122 4.30 -22.35 -16.76
CA ASP A 122 4.03 -22.97 -18.05
C ASP A 122 2.89 -22.23 -18.76
N ILE A 123 3.25 -21.47 -19.79
CA ILE A 123 2.32 -20.62 -20.55
C ILE A 123 1.22 -21.43 -21.29
N LYS A 124 1.40 -22.74 -21.49
CA LYS A 124 0.41 -23.65 -22.10
C LYS A 124 -0.60 -24.18 -21.08
N ARG A 125 -0.31 -24.08 -19.79
CA ARG A 125 -1.17 -24.54 -18.70
C ARG A 125 -2.47 -23.73 -18.62
N LYS A 126 -3.61 -24.38 -18.33
CA LYS A 126 -4.90 -23.70 -18.13
C LYS A 126 -4.90 -22.90 -16.84
N TYR A 127 -5.50 -21.69 -16.85
CA TYR A 127 -5.54 -20.76 -15.72
C TYR A 127 -6.15 -21.39 -14.45
N LYS A 128 -7.24 -22.18 -14.57
CA LYS A 128 -7.87 -22.87 -13.43
C LYS A 128 -6.96 -23.88 -12.71
N LYS A 129 -5.91 -24.36 -13.37
CA LYS A 129 -4.95 -25.32 -12.78
C LYS A 129 -3.83 -24.64 -11.98
N LEU A 130 -3.80 -23.31 -11.94
CA LEU A 130 -2.83 -22.55 -11.20
C LEU A 130 -3.22 -22.48 -9.71
N SER A 131 -2.23 -22.55 -8.83
CA SER A 131 -2.37 -22.16 -7.43
C SER A 131 -2.69 -20.66 -7.30
N LYS A 132 -3.09 -20.21 -6.12
CA LYS A 132 -3.33 -18.78 -5.86
C LYS A 132 -2.07 -17.93 -6.15
N GLY A 133 -0.91 -18.38 -5.69
CA GLY A 133 0.36 -17.72 -5.96
C GLY A 133 0.70 -17.65 -7.45
N GLU A 134 0.55 -18.78 -8.18
CA GLU A 134 0.78 -18.80 -9.64
C GLU A 134 -0.20 -17.88 -10.40
N LYS A 135 -1.45 -17.75 -9.94
CA LYS A 135 -2.43 -16.81 -10.51
C LYS A 135 -1.97 -15.35 -10.36
N LEU A 136 -1.46 -14.99 -9.19
CA LEU A 136 -0.89 -13.65 -8.95
C LEU A 136 0.39 -13.41 -9.77
N LYS A 137 1.27 -14.42 -9.90
CA LYS A 137 2.43 -14.38 -10.79
C LYS A 137 2.02 -14.10 -12.24
N PHE A 138 0.99 -14.80 -12.73
CA PHE A 138 0.48 -14.60 -14.09
C PHE A 138 -0.16 -13.20 -14.28
N GLN A 139 -0.93 -12.73 -13.30
CA GLN A 139 -1.47 -11.36 -13.34
C GLN A 139 -0.35 -10.33 -13.44
N LEU A 140 0.74 -10.48 -12.68
CA LEU A 140 1.90 -9.59 -12.74
C LEU A 140 2.60 -9.69 -14.11
N ALA A 141 2.81 -10.90 -14.63
CA ALA A 141 3.40 -11.10 -15.96
C ALA A 141 2.56 -10.44 -17.06
N PHE A 142 1.23 -10.56 -17.00
CA PHE A 142 0.32 -9.91 -17.93
C PHE A 142 0.34 -8.37 -17.77
N ALA A 143 0.32 -7.88 -16.53
CA ALA A 143 0.41 -6.46 -16.24
C ALA A 143 1.69 -5.85 -16.82
N LEU A 144 2.84 -6.48 -16.66
CA LEU A 144 4.11 -6.03 -17.23
C LEU A 144 4.14 -6.13 -18.76
N ALA A 145 3.43 -7.11 -19.33
CA ALA A 145 3.42 -7.37 -20.77
C ALA A 145 2.74 -6.27 -21.60
N HIS A 146 1.84 -5.48 -21.03
CA HIS A 146 1.28 -4.32 -21.72
C HIS A 146 1.99 -3.00 -21.43
N GLN A 147 3.15 -3.07 -20.76
CA GLN A 147 4.07 -1.95 -20.54
C GLN A 147 3.39 -0.73 -19.91
N PRO A 148 2.77 -0.90 -18.71
CA PRO A 148 2.07 0.18 -18.03
C PRO A 148 3.05 1.24 -17.51
N LYS A 149 2.51 2.40 -17.14
CA LYS A 149 3.24 3.45 -16.40
C LYS A 149 2.98 3.37 -14.89
N LEU A 150 1.90 2.71 -14.49
CA LEU A 150 1.51 2.54 -13.10
C LEU A 150 1.16 1.08 -12.82
N LEU A 151 1.73 0.49 -11.79
CA LEU A 151 1.28 -0.78 -11.22
C LEU A 151 0.43 -0.52 -9.96
N ILE A 152 -0.74 -1.15 -9.90
CA ILE A 152 -1.65 -1.15 -8.74
C ILE A 152 -1.74 -2.59 -8.24
N LEU A 153 -1.25 -2.84 -7.02
CA LEU A 153 -1.07 -4.17 -6.48
C LEU A 153 -1.80 -4.30 -5.14
N ASP A 154 -2.73 -5.25 -5.03
CA ASP A 154 -3.49 -5.52 -3.80
C ASP A 154 -3.09 -6.89 -3.23
N GLU A 155 -2.41 -6.88 -2.07
CA GLU A 155 -1.88 -8.05 -1.36
C GLU A 155 -1.11 -9.04 -2.26
N PRO A 156 -0.24 -8.57 -3.17
CA PRO A 156 0.34 -9.41 -4.22
C PRO A 156 1.25 -10.50 -3.68
N ALA A 157 1.96 -10.24 -2.57
CA ALA A 157 2.99 -11.12 -2.03
C ALA A 157 2.48 -12.15 -1.00
N ALA A 158 1.22 -12.08 -0.58
CA ALA A 158 0.66 -12.91 0.49
C ALA A 158 0.75 -14.43 0.20
N ASN A 159 0.82 -14.82 -1.08
CA ASN A 159 0.87 -16.22 -1.50
C ASN A 159 2.17 -16.57 -2.26
N PHE A 160 3.20 -15.73 -2.18
CA PHE A 160 4.50 -15.99 -2.81
C PHE A 160 5.43 -16.78 -1.88
N ASP A 161 6.16 -17.72 -2.46
CA ASP A 161 7.29 -18.33 -1.79
C ASP A 161 8.44 -17.31 -1.63
N ARG A 162 9.41 -17.65 -0.76
CA ARG A 162 10.52 -16.74 -0.41
C ARG A 162 11.36 -16.33 -1.62
N ASP A 163 11.58 -17.25 -2.56
CA ASP A 163 12.46 -16.97 -3.70
C ASP A 163 11.76 -16.12 -4.73
N PHE A 164 10.49 -16.36 -4.99
CA PHE A 164 9.70 -15.50 -5.85
C PHE A 164 9.48 -14.12 -5.22
N ARG A 165 9.32 -14.02 -3.89
CA ARG A 165 9.20 -12.73 -3.19
C ARG A 165 10.42 -11.83 -3.43
N LYS A 166 11.65 -12.38 -3.43
CA LYS A 166 12.86 -11.64 -3.80
C LYS A 166 12.84 -11.17 -5.26
N LYS A 167 12.44 -12.07 -6.17
CA LYS A 167 12.30 -11.77 -7.61
C LYS A 167 11.26 -10.66 -7.83
N PHE A 168 10.13 -10.73 -7.14
CA PHE A 168 9.07 -9.73 -7.16
C PHE A 168 9.57 -8.34 -6.73
N ILE A 169 10.26 -8.24 -5.59
CA ILE A 169 10.86 -6.99 -5.10
C ILE A 169 11.80 -6.40 -6.15
N LYS A 170 12.71 -7.22 -6.69
CA LYS A 170 13.62 -6.81 -7.74
C LYS A 170 12.88 -6.29 -8.98
N THR A 171 11.83 -7.00 -9.42
CA THR A 171 11.01 -6.59 -10.56
C THR A 171 10.37 -5.21 -10.35
N LEU A 172 9.85 -4.94 -9.14
CA LEU A 172 9.25 -3.62 -8.83
C LEU A 172 10.30 -2.51 -8.80
N THR A 173 11.47 -2.76 -8.22
CA THR A 173 12.57 -1.79 -8.20
C THR A 173 13.06 -1.46 -9.61
N GLU A 174 13.23 -2.48 -10.46
CA GLU A 174 13.60 -2.30 -11.87
C GLU A 174 12.50 -1.60 -12.67
N PHE A 175 11.23 -1.84 -12.34
CA PHE A 175 10.10 -1.20 -13.03
C PHE A 175 10.10 0.32 -12.86
N VAL A 176 10.47 0.86 -11.71
CA VAL A 176 10.51 2.31 -11.43
C VAL A 176 11.85 2.97 -11.75
N ALA A 177 12.88 2.19 -12.08
CA ALA A 177 14.26 2.67 -12.19
C ALA A 177 14.48 3.77 -13.26
N ASP A 178 13.59 3.88 -14.25
CA ASP A 178 13.66 4.94 -15.28
C ASP A 178 13.09 6.29 -14.79
N GLY A 179 12.51 6.35 -13.58
CA GLY A 179 11.89 7.56 -13.03
C GLY A 179 10.53 7.95 -13.63
N GLU A 180 10.05 7.21 -14.64
CA GLU A 180 8.80 7.54 -15.35
C GLU A 180 7.61 6.67 -14.93
N LYS A 181 7.86 5.54 -14.25
CA LYS A 181 6.87 4.58 -13.81
C LYS A 181 6.75 4.58 -12.30
N SER A 182 5.59 4.19 -11.79
CA SER A 182 5.34 4.15 -10.34
C SER A 182 4.56 2.90 -9.94
N VAL A 183 4.62 2.58 -8.66
CA VAL A 183 3.89 1.45 -8.07
C VAL A 183 3.10 1.94 -6.86
N ILE A 184 1.87 1.50 -6.70
CA ILE A 184 1.15 1.53 -5.43
C ILE A 184 0.85 0.09 -5.02
N ILE A 185 1.24 -0.27 -3.81
CA ILE A 185 1.11 -1.62 -3.28
C ILE A 185 0.40 -1.58 -1.92
N ALA A 186 -0.80 -2.17 -1.86
CA ALA A 186 -1.48 -2.38 -0.60
C ALA A 186 -1.05 -3.73 -0.02
N THR A 187 -0.60 -3.72 1.22
CA THR A 187 -0.22 -4.95 1.93
C THR A 187 -0.27 -4.76 3.45
N HIS A 188 -0.45 -5.86 4.14
CA HIS A 188 -0.23 -5.96 5.58
C HIS A 188 1.17 -6.53 5.91
N LEU A 189 1.90 -7.02 4.90
CA LEU A 189 3.28 -7.52 5.03
C LEU A 189 4.26 -6.36 4.82
N THR A 190 4.55 -5.65 5.88
CA THR A 190 5.30 -4.37 5.85
C THR A 190 6.80 -4.54 5.64
N GLU A 191 7.38 -5.71 5.96
CA GLU A 191 8.81 -5.99 5.76
C GLU A 191 9.31 -5.73 4.33
N ASP A 192 8.48 -6.01 3.31
CA ASP A 192 8.85 -5.73 1.93
C ASP A 192 8.85 -4.22 1.66
N LEU A 193 7.88 -3.50 2.23
CA LEU A 193 7.79 -2.06 2.10
C LEU A 193 8.96 -1.34 2.76
N ASP A 194 9.46 -1.84 3.89
CA ASP A 194 10.66 -1.29 4.55
C ASP A 194 11.90 -1.30 3.63
N ARG A 195 11.89 -2.12 2.58
CA ARG A 195 13.00 -2.25 1.62
C ARG A 195 12.83 -1.40 0.37
N ILE A 196 11.59 -1.21 -0.10
CA ILE A 196 11.36 -0.65 -1.44
C ILE A 196 10.41 0.55 -1.48
N ALA A 197 9.66 0.84 -0.40
CA ALA A 197 8.72 1.96 -0.42
C ALA A 197 9.47 3.30 -0.27
N ASP A 198 9.20 4.22 -1.20
CA ASP A 198 9.63 5.61 -1.13
C ASP A 198 8.61 6.49 -0.39
N TYR A 199 7.33 6.13 -0.49
CA TYR A 199 6.21 6.77 0.21
C TYR A 199 5.44 5.74 1.01
N VAL A 200 4.95 6.14 2.18
CA VAL A 200 4.07 5.31 3.02
C VAL A 200 2.80 6.08 3.30
N THR A 201 1.68 5.43 3.00
CA THR A 201 0.33 5.94 3.29
C THR A 201 -0.35 4.99 4.26
N PHE A 202 -0.62 5.48 5.47
CA PHE A 202 -1.35 4.71 6.48
C PHE A 202 -2.84 5.02 6.39
N MET A 203 -3.64 3.97 6.25
CA MET A 203 -5.08 4.04 6.09
C MET A 203 -5.78 3.29 7.22
N ASP A 204 -6.78 3.91 7.84
CA ASP A 204 -7.59 3.31 8.90
C ASP A 204 -9.05 3.79 8.83
N CYS A 205 -10.01 2.86 9.04
CA CYS A 205 -11.44 3.15 9.05
C CYS A 205 -11.91 4.08 7.91
N GLY A 206 -11.42 3.84 6.69
CA GLY A 206 -11.78 4.61 5.49
C GLY A 206 -11.17 6.01 5.40
N LYS A 207 -10.14 6.32 6.18
CA LYS A 207 -9.44 7.61 6.17
C LYS A 207 -7.95 7.43 5.99
N ILE A 208 -7.29 8.45 5.43
CA ILE A 208 -5.83 8.54 5.46
C ILE A 208 -5.42 9.21 6.76
N GLU A 209 -4.67 8.51 7.57
CA GLU A 209 -4.14 9.00 8.83
C GLU A 209 -2.82 9.76 8.65
N MET A 210 -2.01 9.29 7.70
CA MET A 210 -0.82 9.97 7.23
C MET A 210 -0.43 9.47 5.84
N SER A 211 0.24 10.32 5.08
CA SER A 211 0.84 9.99 3.79
C SER A 211 2.08 10.87 3.61
N MET A 212 3.26 10.27 3.57
CA MET A 212 4.53 11.00 3.47
C MET A 212 5.62 10.13 2.85
N ASP A 213 6.72 10.77 2.45
CA ASP A 213 7.91 10.05 2.05
C ASP A 213 8.56 9.32 3.24
N ARG A 214 9.34 8.29 2.92
CA ARG A 214 9.93 7.41 3.92
C ARG A 214 10.97 8.12 4.79
N GLU A 215 11.73 9.05 4.26
CA GLU A 215 12.75 9.78 5.00
C GLU A 215 12.08 10.61 6.10
N THR A 216 11.09 11.42 5.73
CA THR A 216 10.24 12.17 6.67
C THR A 216 9.59 11.25 7.70
N LEU A 217 9.10 10.08 7.28
CA LEU A 217 8.48 9.10 8.20
C LEU A 217 9.46 8.63 9.27
N MET A 218 10.67 8.22 8.88
CA MET A 218 11.69 7.69 9.79
C MET A 218 12.26 8.77 10.72
N GLU A 219 12.25 10.03 10.30
CA GLU A 219 12.63 11.17 11.13
C GLU A 219 11.53 11.53 12.13
N SER A 220 10.26 11.45 11.70
CA SER A 220 9.10 11.88 12.47
C SER A 220 8.75 10.97 13.65
N PHE A 221 9.18 9.71 13.63
CA PHE A 221 8.84 8.74 14.68
C PHE A 221 10.08 8.11 15.30
N LYS A 222 10.03 7.89 16.62
CA LYS A 222 11.07 7.14 17.33
C LYS A 222 10.43 6.11 18.24
N LEU A 223 11.03 4.94 18.30
CA LEU A 223 10.68 3.89 19.24
C LEU A 223 11.62 3.96 20.41
N ILE A 224 11.06 4.15 21.60
CA ILE A 224 11.85 4.32 22.83
C ILE A 224 11.54 3.16 23.75
N SER A 225 12.60 2.58 24.33
CA SER A 225 12.47 1.49 25.30
C SER A 225 13.43 1.67 26.46
N GLY A 226 13.02 1.19 27.66
CA GLY A 226 13.84 1.20 28.85
C GLY A 226 13.02 1.15 30.13
N ASP A 227 13.63 1.62 31.22
CA ASP A 227 13.00 1.67 32.53
C ASP A 227 11.70 2.46 32.51
N THR A 228 10.64 1.94 33.17
CA THR A 228 9.29 2.52 33.12
C THR A 228 9.28 3.92 33.72
N ASP A 229 9.98 4.17 34.83
CA ASP A 229 9.98 5.48 35.47
C ASP A 229 10.65 6.53 34.60
N LYS A 230 11.73 6.15 33.90
CA LYS A 230 12.41 7.02 32.92
C LYS A 230 11.53 7.28 31.68
N CYS A 231 10.84 6.27 31.18
CA CYS A 231 9.88 6.41 30.11
C CYS A 231 8.71 7.33 30.49
N ASN A 232 8.32 7.38 31.79
CA ASN A 232 7.28 8.25 32.30
C ASN A 232 7.64 9.76 32.28
N LEU A 233 8.92 10.09 32.19
CA LEU A 233 9.40 11.47 32.06
C LEU A 233 9.20 12.04 30.65
N ILE A 234 8.93 11.19 29.64
CA ILE A 234 8.65 11.64 28.30
C ILE A 234 7.27 12.30 28.25
N SER A 235 7.20 13.49 27.64
CA SER A 235 5.93 14.25 27.52
C SER A 235 4.83 13.38 26.90
N LYS A 236 3.66 13.33 27.57
CA LYS A 236 2.49 12.58 27.09
C LYS A 236 1.99 13.06 25.73
N GLU A 237 2.26 14.30 25.36
CA GLU A 237 1.87 14.89 24.09
C GLU A 237 2.63 14.28 22.90
N LEU A 238 3.85 13.76 23.14
CA LEU A 238 4.66 13.08 22.15
C LEU A 238 4.25 11.60 21.99
N VAL A 239 3.71 11.00 23.04
CA VAL A 239 3.48 9.55 23.08
C VAL A 239 2.20 9.18 22.33
N ILE A 240 2.35 8.42 21.25
CA ILE A 240 1.21 7.83 20.51
C ILE A 240 0.60 6.69 21.34
N TYR A 241 1.43 5.76 21.75
CA TYR A 241 1.03 4.62 22.59
C TYR A 241 2.24 4.13 23.39
N ARG A 242 1.95 3.58 24.55
CA ARG A 242 2.92 2.96 25.46
C ARG A 242 2.50 1.54 25.76
N GLU A 243 3.41 0.64 25.66
CA GLU A 243 3.30 -0.74 26.08
C GLU A 243 4.14 -0.94 27.35
N GLU A 244 3.53 -1.39 28.44
CA GLU A 244 4.21 -1.67 29.70
C GLU A 244 4.46 -3.16 29.83
N GLY A 245 5.72 -3.51 30.06
CA GLY A 245 6.18 -4.88 30.24
C GLY A 245 6.80 -5.10 31.61
N LYS A 246 7.07 -6.36 31.93
CA LYS A 246 7.68 -6.77 33.22
C LYS A 246 9.07 -6.12 33.46
N TYR A 247 9.78 -5.79 32.39
CA TYR A 247 11.18 -5.33 32.43
C TYR A 247 11.36 -3.89 31.93
N GLY A 248 10.29 -3.13 31.82
CA GLY A 248 10.30 -1.76 31.35
C GLY A 248 9.16 -1.45 30.40
N SER A 249 9.21 -0.27 29.79
CA SER A 249 8.20 0.20 28.85
C SER A 249 8.80 0.39 27.46
N LYS A 250 7.94 0.20 26.44
CA LYS A 250 8.23 0.53 25.02
C LYS A 250 7.17 1.49 24.52
N LEU A 251 7.56 2.56 23.84
CA LEU A 251 6.65 3.58 23.38
C LEU A 251 7.05 4.13 22.02
N LEU A 252 6.02 4.45 21.21
CA LEU A 252 6.20 5.21 19.97
C LEU A 252 5.93 6.68 20.24
N ILE A 253 6.87 7.55 19.87
CA ILE A 253 6.71 8.99 19.93
C ILE A 253 6.58 9.60 18.55
N ASP A 254 5.79 10.69 18.47
CA ASP A 254 5.57 11.50 17.28
C ASP A 254 6.26 12.86 17.44
N LEU A 255 7.23 13.13 16.60
CA LEU A 255 8.05 14.34 16.62
C LEU A 255 7.60 15.42 15.63
N ARG A 256 6.48 15.22 14.92
CA ARG A 256 5.96 16.16 13.91
C ARG A 256 5.48 17.47 14.50
N ASN A 257 5.19 17.51 15.79
CA ASN A 257 4.74 18.73 16.46
C ASN A 257 5.92 19.64 16.77
N GLU A 258 6.13 20.66 15.95
CA GLU A 258 7.25 21.62 16.06
C GLU A 258 7.29 22.40 17.39
N ASN A 259 6.18 22.50 18.10
CA ASN A 259 6.11 23.18 19.39
C ASN A 259 6.87 22.47 20.52
N ILE A 260 7.31 21.21 20.28
CA ILE A 260 8.00 20.37 21.28
C ILE A 260 9.48 20.21 20.96
N LYS A 261 10.14 21.26 20.47
CA LYS A 261 11.57 21.24 20.09
C LYS A 261 12.57 21.05 21.25
N LYS A 262 12.11 20.93 22.50
CA LYS A 262 12.96 20.72 23.69
C LYS A 262 12.54 19.47 24.47
N TYR A 263 12.63 18.31 23.86
CA TYR A 263 12.59 17.09 24.66
C TYR A 263 14.01 16.54 24.81
N THR A 264 14.35 16.19 26.05
CA THR A 264 15.59 15.50 26.34
C THR A 264 15.21 14.05 26.63
N ILE A 265 15.67 13.14 25.78
CA ILE A 265 15.56 11.71 26.05
C ILE A 265 16.77 11.35 26.91
N SER A 266 16.54 10.72 28.07
CA SER A 266 17.62 10.24 28.91
C SER A 266 18.56 9.31 28.11
N SER A 267 19.86 9.48 28.28
CA SER A 267 20.89 8.61 27.67
C SER A 267 20.79 7.15 28.12
N GLU A 268 20.02 6.88 29.15
CA GLU A 268 19.74 5.54 29.66
C GLU A 268 18.56 4.83 28.98
N LEU A 269 17.85 5.52 28.08
CA LEU A 269 16.79 4.95 27.23
C LEU A 269 17.36 4.57 25.87
N THR A 270 16.92 3.42 25.36
CA THR A 270 17.24 3.02 24.00
C THR A 270 16.32 3.73 23.03
N VAL A 271 16.88 4.34 21.99
CA VAL A 271 16.14 5.04 20.93
C VAL A 271 16.42 4.35 19.60
N GLU A 272 15.37 3.86 18.97
CA GLU A 272 15.44 3.11 17.70
C GLU A 272 14.60 3.82 16.63
N VAL A 273 14.99 3.62 15.36
CA VAL A 273 14.15 3.97 14.22
C VAL A 273 13.09 2.88 14.08
N PRO A 274 11.79 3.20 14.18
CA PRO A 274 10.74 2.20 14.06
C PRO A 274 10.63 1.66 12.64
N SER A 275 10.24 0.39 12.50
CA SER A 275 9.78 -0.15 11.22
C SER A 275 8.39 0.41 10.84
N ILE A 276 7.98 0.24 9.57
CA ILE A 276 6.61 0.57 9.15
C ILE A 276 5.59 -0.25 9.98
N GLU A 277 5.95 -1.49 10.33
CA GLU A 277 5.11 -2.36 11.16
C GLU A 277 4.93 -1.80 12.58
N ASP A 278 6.03 -1.36 13.22
CA ASP A 278 5.97 -0.73 14.55
C ASP A 278 5.07 0.50 14.51
N ILE A 279 5.26 1.39 13.54
CA ILE A 279 4.44 2.60 13.41
C ILE A 279 2.97 2.24 13.26
N MET A 280 2.64 1.29 12.37
CA MET A 280 1.28 0.84 12.14
C MET A 280 0.65 0.24 13.42
N TYR A 281 1.39 -0.63 14.12
CA TYR A 281 0.94 -1.28 15.35
C TYR A 281 0.64 -0.25 16.45
N TYR A 282 1.60 0.60 16.76
CA TYR A 282 1.46 1.57 17.86
C TYR A 282 0.42 2.65 17.56
N MET A 283 0.30 3.10 16.31
CA MET A 283 -0.76 4.03 15.91
C MET A 283 -2.15 3.42 16.09
N THR A 284 -2.32 2.16 15.71
CA THR A 284 -3.59 1.44 15.87
C THR A 284 -3.96 1.29 17.35
N LYS A 285 -3.01 0.84 18.18
CA LYS A 285 -3.21 0.68 19.64
C LYS A 285 -3.51 2.00 20.33
N GLY A 286 -2.82 3.06 19.95
CA GLY A 286 -3.07 4.40 20.50
C GLY A 286 -4.47 4.93 20.22
N LYS A 287 -5.08 4.56 19.09
CA LYS A 287 -6.49 4.91 18.78
C LYS A 287 -7.48 4.08 19.57
N GLU A 288 -7.32 2.76 19.60
CA GLU A 288 -8.17 1.85 20.39
C GLU A 288 -8.29 2.35 21.83
N THR A 289 -7.17 2.66 22.47
CA THR A 289 -7.13 3.19 23.85
C THR A 289 -7.84 4.55 24.02
N LYS A 290 -7.78 5.43 23.00
CA LYS A 290 -8.46 6.73 23.05
C LYS A 290 -9.97 6.60 22.84
N GLU A 291 -10.43 5.64 22.07
CA GLU A 291 -11.85 5.35 21.84
C GLU A 291 -12.48 4.73 23.08
N GLU A 292 -11.85 3.72 23.70
CA GLU A 292 -12.28 3.12 24.97
C GLU A 292 -12.47 4.19 26.07
N LYS A 293 -11.49 5.09 26.24
CA LYS A 293 -11.60 6.18 27.23
C LYS A 293 -12.71 7.19 26.94
N LYS A 294 -13.10 7.37 25.69
CA LYS A 294 -14.22 8.23 25.31
C LYS A 294 -15.57 7.56 25.56
N GLU A 295 -15.67 6.26 25.44
CA GLU A 295 -16.86 5.49 25.76
C GLU A 295 -17.08 5.45 27.26
N ASP A 296 -16.07 5.17 28.07
CA ASP A 296 -16.16 5.18 29.54
C ASP A 296 -16.59 6.55 30.06
N ASN A 297 -16.12 7.66 29.50
CA ASN A 297 -16.52 9.01 29.91
C ASN A 297 -17.93 9.41 29.43
N ARG A 298 -18.63 8.62 28.62
CA ARG A 298 -20.06 8.87 28.27
C ARG A 298 -21.03 8.24 29.23
N TYR A 299 -20.56 7.36 30.10
CA TYR A 299 -21.38 6.66 31.10
C TYR A 299 -21.14 7.18 32.53
N VAL A 300 -20.35 8.24 32.69
CA VAL A 300 -20.17 9.00 33.93
C VAL A 300 -20.85 10.38 33.79
#